data_325810d02c1ebe1d5c2fa74b730abea8
#
_entry.id   325810d02c1ebe1d5c2fa74b730abea8
#
_cell.length_a   1.000
_cell.length_b   1.000
_cell.length_c   1.000
_cell.angle_alpha   90.00
_cell.angle_beta   90.00
_cell.angle_gamma   90.00
#
_symmetry.space_group_name_H-M   'P 1'
#
loop_
_entity.id
_entity.type
_entity.pdbx_description
1 polymer ?
#
loop_
_entity_poly.entity_id
_entity_poly.type
_entity_poly.pdbx_seq_one_letter_code
_entity_poly.pdbx_strand_id
1 'polypeptide(L)'
;MKKVIVMLAMLLIGAFVFSQDLAKFKLYKPEEKAEQEIGKAVKEANKDHKHVLIQIGGNWCIWCARFHDFVSTDSKIDSIVKAGYIVYHMNYSKENYNAKLLTKYGYPQRFGFPVFLVLDEDGKLIHTQNSWYLEDGNKSYDRDKVIAFFTDWSPSAFDPKQYKEQ
;
A
#
# COMPACT_ATOMS: atom_id res chain seq x y z
N MET A 1 -45.30 -7.59 -10.06
CA MET A 1 -44.92 -6.76 -8.88
C MET A 1 -43.99 -7.48 -7.91
N LYS A 2 -44.27 -8.69 -7.43
CA LYS A 2 -43.38 -9.44 -6.50
C LYS A 2 -41.96 -9.68 -7.01
N LYS A 3 -41.76 -10.00 -8.29
CA LYS A 3 -40.43 -10.24 -8.91
C LYS A 3 -39.56 -8.97 -8.98
N VAL A 4 -40.16 -7.79 -9.20
CA VAL A 4 -39.45 -6.50 -9.24
C VAL A 4 -38.99 -6.09 -7.84
N ILE A 5 -39.79 -6.34 -6.81
CA ILE A 5 -39.44 -6.04 -5.43
C ILE A 5 -38.27 -6.89 -4.95
N VAL A 6 -38.22 -8.18 -5.32
CA VAL A 6 -37.09 -9.08 -4.98
C VAL A 6 -35.80 -8.65 -5.68
N MET A 7 -35.88 -8.20 -6.94
CA MET A 7 -34.71 -7.73 -7.68
C MET A 7 -34.15 -6.41 -7.13
N LEU A 8 -35.04 -5.51 -6.68
CA LEU A 8 -34.66 -4.24 -6.02
C LEU A 8 -34.05 -4.48 -4.64
N ALA A 9 -34.54 -5.46 -3.88
CA ALA A 9 -34.00 -5.85 -2.60
C ALA A 9 -32.60 -6.47 -2.72
N MET A 10 -32.32 -7.28 -3.76
CA MET A 10 -30.98 -7.83 -4.02
C MET A 10 -29.95 -6.76 -4.41
N LEU A 11 -30.37 -5.72 -5.17
CA LEU A 11 -29.51 -4.59 -5.50
C LEU A 11 -29.12 -3.73 -4.27
N LEU A 12 -30.06 -3.57 -3.33
CA LEU A 12 -29.82 -2.84 -2.08
C LEU A 12 -28.89 -3.61 -1.12
N ILE A 13 -28.97 -4.93 -1.07
CA ILE A 13 -28.10 -5.77 -0.21
C ILE A 13 -26.65 -5.69 -0.71
N GLY A 14 -26.41 -5.72 -2.03
CA GLY A 14 -25.07 -5.59 -2.61
C GLY A 14 -24.40 -4.25 -2.28
N ALA A 15 -25.16 -3.15 -2.27
CA ALA A 15 -24.64 -1.81 -1.90
C ALA A 15 -24.30 -1.71 -0.41
N PHE A 16 -25.04 -2.41 0.45
CA PHE A 16 -24.82 -2.39 1.91
C PHE A 16 -23.55 -3.11 2.33
N VAL A 17 -23.19 -4.22 1.67
CA VAL A 17 -21.97 -4.98 1.99
C VAL A 17 -20.72 -4.16 1.68
N PHE A 18 -20.68 -3.47 0.55
CA PHE A 18 -19.55 -2.60 0.19
C PHE A 18 -19.36 -1.40 1.13
N SER A 19 -20.45 -0.85 1.67
CA SER A 19 -20.40 0.27 2.62
C SER A 19 -19.89 -0.17 4.00
N GLN A 20 -20.15 -1.40 4.42
CA GLN A 20 -19.71 -1.92 5.71
C GLN A 20 -18.20 -2.17 5.77
N ASP A 21 -17.58 -2.60 4.68
CA ASP A 21 -16.15 -2.91 4.66
C ASP A 21 -15.29 -1.64 4.81
N LEU A 22 -15.61 -0.55 4.10
CA LEU A 22 -14.91 0.73 4.26
C LEU A 22 -15.15 1.39 5.63
N ALA A 23 -16.32 1.24 6.22
CA ALA A 23 -16.62 1.82 7.53
C ALA A 23 -15.75 1.23 8.65
N LYS A 24 -15.30 -0.02 8.50
CA LYS A 24 -14.40 -0.71 9.43
C LYS A 24 -12.92 -0.51 9.13
N PHE A 25 -12.57 -0.05 7.92
CA PHE A 25 -11.20 0.15 7.52
C PHE A 25 -10.60 1.38 8.20
N LYS A 26 -9.65 1.18 9.11
CA LYS A 26 -9.02 2.19 9.98
C LYS A 26 -7.51 1.99 10.03
N LEU A 27 -6.88 1.86 8.88
CA LEU A 27 -5.44 1.62 8.76
C LEU A 27 -4.61 2.91 8.87
N TYR A 28 -5.15 4.01 8.34
CA TYR A 28 -4.48 5.30 8.30
C TYR A 28 -4.88 6.16 9.50
N LYS A 29 -3.91 6.89 10.04
CA LYS A 29 -4.04 7.74 11.22
C LYS A 29 -3.75 9.20 10.85
N PRO A 30 -4.77 10.03 10.61
CA PRO A 30 -4.59 11.42 10.20
C PRO A 30 -3.86 12.30 11.23
N GLU A 31 -3.94 11.93 12.51
CA GLU A 31 -3.32 12.62 13.63
C GLU A 31 -1.80 12.40 13.75
N GLU A 32 -1.26 11.39 13.09
CA GLU A 32 0.18 11.08 13.16
C GLU A 32 1.02 12.14 12.44
N LYS A 33 2.18 12.42 13.02
CA LYS A 33 3.23 13.24 12.40
C LYS A 33 4.04 12.37 11.45
N ALA A 34 3.60 12.24 10.20
CA ALA A 34 4.15 11.30 9.22
C ALA A 34 5.68 11.41 9.05
N GLU A 35 6.27 12.61 9.14
CA GLU A 35 7.72 12.80 9.07
C GLU A 35 8.45 12.09 10.23
N GLN A 36 7.86 12.09 11.42
CA GLN A 36 8.42 11.40 12.59
C GLN A 36 8.28 9.89 12.47
N GLU A 37 7.13 9.42 12.01
CA GLU A 37 6.87 7.98 11.83
C GLU A 37 7.76 7.38 10.72
N ILE A 38 7.95 8.10 9.60
CA ILE A 38 8.92 7.71 8.57
C ILE A 38 10.34 7.65 9.16
N GLY A 39 10.73 8.63 9.99
CA GLY A 39 12.04 8.62 10.66
C GLY A 39 12.22 7.43 11.60
N LYS A 40 11.17 6.97 12.28
CA LYS A 40 11.20 5.73 13.10
C LYS A 40 11.33 4.49 12.20
N ALA A 41 10.53 4.43 11.13
CA ALA A 41 10.57 3.31 10.18
C ALA A 41 11.96 3.16 9.54
N VAL A 42 12.60 4.28 9.16
CA VAL A 42 13.98 4.27 8.61
C VAL A 42 14.99 3.76 9.65
N LYS A 43 14.90 4.19 10.91
CA LYS A 43 15.80 3.69 11.98
C LYS A 43 15.63 2.18 12.19
N GLU A 44 14.40 1.68 12.15
CA GLU A 44 14.11 0.25 12.26
C GLU A 44 14.62 -0.51 11.04
N ALA A 45 14.38 0.02 9.83
CA ALA A 45 14.84 -0.56 8.58
C ALA A 45 16.37 -0.68 8.54
N ASN A 46 17.08 0.37 8.94
CA ASN A 46 18.55 0.37 9.02
C ASN A 46 19.07 -0.71 9.98
N LYS A 47 18.45 -0.85 11.16
CA LYS A 47 18.82 -1.88 12.15
C LYS A 47 18.61 -3.30 11.62
N ASP A 48 17.51 -3.52 10.89
CA ASP A 48 17.06 -4.85 10.46
C ASP A 48 17.47 -5.16 9.01
N HIS A 49 18.24 -4.27 8.35
CA HIS A 49 18.65 -4.36 6.94
C HIS A 49 17.46 -4.56 6.00
N LYS A 50 16.40 -3.76 6.22
CA LYS A 50 15.17 -3.76 5.41
C LYS A 50 15.02 -2.44 4.66
N HIS A 51 14.12 -2.42 3.68
CA HIS A 51 13.63 -1.19 3.08
C HIS A 51 12.39 -0.67 3.81
N VAL A 52 12.05 0.60 3.62
CA VAL A 52 10.78 1.15 4.11
C VAL A 52 9.79 1.18 2.95
N LEU A 53 8.62 0.57 3.17
CA LEU A 53 7.46 0.70 2.28
C LEU A 53 6.50 1.73 2.83
N ILE A 54 6.32 2.86 2.16
CA ILE A 54 5.30 3.84 2.50
C ILE A 54 4.10 3.64 1.58
N GLN A 55 2.99 3.18 2.12
CA GLN A 55 1.71 3.15 1.41
C GLN A 55 0.96 4.44 1.68
N ILE A 56 0.77 5.28 0.65
CA ILE A 56 0.03 6.55 0.76
C ILE A 56 -1.42 6.33 0.38
N GLY A 57 -2.34 6.79 1.21
CA GLY A 57 -3.78 6.67 0.97
C GLY A 57 -4.59 7.20 2.14
N GLY A 58 -5.78 6.65 2.35
CA GLY A 58 -6.65 7.06 3.47
C GLY A 58 -7.74 6.03 3.75
N ASN A 59 -8.41 6.18 4.88
CA ASN A 59 -9.50 5.29 5.29
C ASN A 59 -10.74 5.36 4.36
N TRP A 60 -10.81 6.36 3.50
CA TRP A 60 -11.81 6.53 2.45
C TRP A 60 -11.51 5.74 1.16
N CYS A 61 -10.31 5.19 1.03
CA CYS A 61 -9.76 4.62 -0.20
C CYS A 61 -10.07 3.12 -0.30
N ILE A 62 -11.04 2.73 -1.13
CA ILE A 62 -11.41 1.32 -1.32
C ILE A 62 -10.27 0.47 -1.87
N TRP A 63 -9.45 1.02 -2.79
CA TRP A 63 -8.30 0.31 -3.33
C TRP A 63 -7.19 0.11 -2.30
N CYS A 64 -7.07 1.03 -1.33
CA CYS A 64 -6.15 0.86 -0.21
C CYS A 64 -6.59 -0.29 0.71
N ALA A 65 -7.90 -0.40 0.98
CA ALA A 65 -8.46 -1.51 1.74
C ALA A 65 -8.27 -2.85 1.02
N ARG A 66 -8.58 -2.90 -0.27
CA ARG A 66 -8.37 -4.10 -1.10
C ARG A 66 -6.92 -4.55 -1.13
N PHE A 67 -5.97 -3.61 -1.24
CA PHE A 67 -4.54 -3.94 -1.24
C PHE A 67 -4.11 -4.51 0.11
N HIS A 68 -4.55 -3.90 1.20
CA HIS A 68 -4.27 -4.39 2.54
C HIS A 68 -4.77 -5.82 2.75
N ASP A 69 -6.04 -6.09 2.39
CA ASP A 69 -6.63 -7.41 2.50
C ASP A 69 -5.91 -8.42 1.60
N PHE A 70 -5.59 -8.03 0.37
CA PHE A 70 -4.89 -8.87 -0.60
C PHE A 70 -3.52 -9.31 -0.07
N VAL A 71 -2.71 -8.37 0.44
CA VAL A 71 -1.37 -8.66 0.96
C VAL A 71 -1.44 -9.47 2.26
N SER A 72 -2.36 -9.14 3.17
CA SER A 72 -2.45 -9.78 4.48
C SER A 72 -3.03 -11.20 4.43
N THR A 73 -3.79 -11.54 3.39
CA THR A 73 -4.42 -12.88 3.22
C THR A 73 -3.57 -13.84 2.38
N ASP A 74 -2.64 -13.35 1.57
CA ASP A 74 -1.69 -14.20 0.84
C ASP A 74 -0.43 -14.43 1.65
N SER A 75 -0.27 -15.63 2.19
CA SER A 75 0.87 -15.98 3.08
C SER A 75 2.24 -15.80 2.43
N LYS A 76 2.35 -15.96 1.11
CA LYS A 76 3.61 -15.76 0.38
C LYS A 76 3.97 -14.27 0.31
N ILE A 77 2.99 -13.43 -0.04
CA ILE A 77 3.20 -11.99 -0.12
C ILE A 77 3.48 -11.42 1.27
N ASP A 78 2.69 -11.79 2.27
CA ASP A 78 2.89 -11.38 3.66
C ASP A 78 4.31 -11.74 4.17
N SER A 79 4.79 -12.94 3.83
CA SER A 79 6.15 -13.37 4.16
C SER A 79 7.22 -12.52 3.48
N ILE A 80 7.08 -12.18 2.20
CA ILE A 80 8.03 -11.33 1.46
C ILE A 80 8.04 -9.92 2.08
N VAL A 81 6.87 -9.35 2.36
CA VAL A 81 6.77 -8.03 2.96
C VAL A 81 7.42 -7.99 4.34
N LYS A 82 7.11 -8.95 5.21
CA LYS A 82 7.72 -9.04 6.56
C LYS A 82 9.23 -9.24 6.52
N ALA A 83 9.73 -9.98 5.55
CA ALA A 83 11.17 -10.22 5.41
C ALA A 83 11.93 -8.98 4.91
N GLY A 84 11.36 -8.24 3.96
CA GLY A 84 12.07 -7.17 3.24
C GLY A 84 11.72 -5.74 3.66
N TYR A 85 10.62 -5.52 4.40
CA TYR A 85 10.11 -4.16 4.56
C TYR A 85 9.66 -3.83 5.98
N ILE A 86 9.89 -2.57 6.36
CA ILE A 86 9.16 -1.87 7.42
C ILE A 86 8.05 -1.07 6.76
N VAL A 87 6.79 -1.36 7.09
CA VAL A 87 5.63 -0.77 6.41
C VAL A 87 5.09 0.41 7.22
N TYR A 88 4.89 1.55 6.56
CA TYR A 88 4.22 2.72 7.12
C TYR A 88 3.04 3.15 6.21
N HIS A 89 1.88 3.38 6.82
CA HIS A 89 0.68 3.83 6.14
C HIS A 89 0.52 5.35 6.30
N MET A 90 0.99 6.12 5.31
CA MET A 90 0.94 7.57 5.32
C MET A 90 -0.45 8.07 4.93
N ASN A 91 -1.12 8.78 5.85
CA ASN A 91 -2.43 9.34 5.57
C ASN A 91 -2.41 10.45 4.53
N TYR A 92 -3.42 10.41 3.65
CA TYR A 92 -3.81 11.50 2.76
C TYR A 92 -5.32 11.71 2.87
N SER A 93 -5.73 12.74 3.58
CA SER A 93 -7.14 13.06 3.78
C SER A 93 -7.34 14.56 3.98
N LYS A 94 -8.60 14.99 4.08
CA LYS A 94 -8.94 16.41 4.34
C LYS A 94 -8.40 16.91 5.68
N GLU A 95 -8.28 16.03 6.66
CA GLU A 95 -7.72 16.32 7.97
C GLU A 95 -6.21 16.55 7.93
N ASN A 96 -5.52 15.81 7.03
CA ASN A 96 -4.07 15.93 6.89
C ASN A 96 -3.61 15.43 5.51
N TYR A 97 -3.26 16.34 4.64
CA TYR A 97 -2.72 16.04 3.29
C TYR A 97 -1.23 15.71 3.28
N ASN A 98 -0.50 15.93 4.37
CA ASN A 98 0.95 15.74 4.42
C ASN A 98 1.71 16.45 3.26
N ALA A 99 1.29 17.65 2.88
CA ALA A 99 1.72 18.36 1.67
C ALA A 99 3.24 18.52 1.55
N LYS A 100 3.93 18.80 2.68
CA LYS A 100 5.41 18.96 2.71
C LYS A 100 6.11 17.65 2.29
N LEU A 101 5.62 16.49 2.79
CA LEU A 101 6.19 15.19 2.45
C LEU A 101 5.88 14.80 1.00
N LEU A 102 4.68 15.09 0.52
CA LEU A 102 4.32 14.85 -0.88
C LEU A 102 5.22 15.65 -1.83
N THR A 103 5.52 16.91 -1.50
CA THR A 103 6.49 17.72 -2.25
C THR A 103 7.88 17.11 -2.22
N LYS A 104 8.36 16.71 -1.03
CA LYS A 104 9.68 16.06 -0.84
C LYS A 104 9.84 14.82 -1.72
N TYR A 105 8.77 14.02 -1.85
CA TYR A 105 8.77 12.79 -2.64
C TYR A 105 8.28 12.96 -4.09
N GLY A 106 8.27 14.18 -4.61
CA GLY A 106 7.97 14.47 -6.01
C GLY A 106 6.51 14.27 -6.41
N TYR A 107 5.58 14.59 -5.50
CA TYR A 107 4.13 14.57 -5.73
C TYR A 107 3.57 13.20 -6.14
N PRO A 108 3.80 12.13 -5.36
CA PRO A 108 3.36 10.77 -5.71
C PRO A 108 1.84 10.65 -5.84
N GLN A 109 1.05 11.50 -5.17
CA GLN A 109 -0.41 11.52 -5.25
C GLN A 109 -0.96 11.73 -6.68
N ARG A 110 -0.14 12.20 -7.63
CA ARG A 110 -0.52 12.31 -9.05
C ARG A 110 -0.85 10.97 -9.70
N PHE A 111 -0.43 9.88 -9.10
CA PHE A 111 -0.68 8.52 -9.58
C PHE A 111 -1.97 7.90 -9.04
N GLY A 112 -2.74 8.62 -8.21
CA GLY A 112 -3.90 8.09 -7.50
C GLY A 112 -3.53 7.32 -6.22
N PHE A 113 -4.46 6.52 -5.68
CA PHE A 113 -4.29 5.84 -4.40
C PHE A 113 -4.77 4.37 -4.46
N PRO A 114 -4.07 3.44 -3.76
CA PRO A 114 -2.81 3.71 -3.06
C PRO A 114 -1.67 4.02 -4.03
N VAL A 115 -0.69 4.77 -3.57
CA VAL A 115 0.62 4.88 -4.22
C VAL A 115 1.69 4.47 -3.22
N PHE A 116 2.72 3.79 -3.69
CA PHE A 116 3.76 3.26 -2.83
C PHE A 116 5.09 3.96 -3.08
N LEU A 117 5.81 4.24 -2.00
CA LEU A 117 7.20 4.66 -2.04
C LEU A 117 8.05 3.58 -1.39
N VAL A 118 9.15 3.23 -2.03
CA VAL A 118 10.17 2.38 -1.42
C VAL A 118 11.37 3.26 -1.10
N LEU A 119 11.74 3.28 0.18
CA LEU A 119 12.99 3.89 0.63
C LEU A 119 13.97 2.78 0.96
N ASP A 120 15.26 3.01 0.71
CA ASP A 120 16.31 2.13 1.23
C ASP A 120 16.46 2.24 2.76
N GLU A 121 17.37 1.48 3.34
CA GLU A 121 17.63 1.46 4.79
C GLU A 121 18.12 2.81 5.34
N ASP A 122 18.64 3.70 4.48
CA ASP A 122 19.06 5.05 4.82
C ASP A 122 17.97 6.11 4.62
N GLY A 123 16.80 5.71 4.13
CA GLY A 123 15.64 6.59 3.90
C GLY A 123 15.68 7.35 2.57
N LYS A 124 16.54 6.95 1.63
CA LYS A 124 16.56 7.48 0.27
C LYS A 124 15.45 6.84 -0.55
N LEU A 125 14.67 7.66 -1.26
CA LEU A 125 13.66 7.18 -2.20
C LEU A 125 14.35 6.45 -3.36
N ILE A 126 14.05 5.16 -3.52
CA ILE A 126 14.59 4.31 -4.61
C ILE A 126 13.51 3.93 -5.62
N HIS A 127 12.22 3.99 -5.25
CA HIS A 127 11.12 3.67 -6.17
C HIS A 127 9.81 4.34 -5.78
N THR A 128 8.98 4.66 -6.79
CA THR A 128 7.57 5.07 -6.64
C THR A 128 6.71 4.17 -7.50
N GLN A 129 5.85 3.36 -6.88
CA GLN A 129 4.97 2.41 -7.56
C GLN A 129 3.55 2.94 -7.62
N ASN A 130 3.02 3.12 -8.82
CA ASN A 130 1.60 3.32 -9.08
C ASN A 130 0.85 1.99 -8.90
N SER A 131 -0.17 1.98 -8.05
CA SER A 131 -0.95 0.76 -7.78
C SER A 131 -1.66 0.20 -9.00
N TRP A 132 -2.03 1.03 -9.97
CA TRP A 132 -2.71 0.57 -11.18
C TRP A 132 -1.91 -0.50 -11.94
N TYR A 133 -0.58 -0.40 -11.96
CA TYR A 133 0.25 -1.43 -12.59
C TYR A 133 0.22 -2.77 -11.86
N LEU A 134 -0.27 -2.81 -10.63
CA LEU A 134 -0.41 -4.01 -9.81
C LEU A 134 -1.81 -4.62 -9.87
N GLU A 135 -2.78 -3.95 -10.49
CA GLU A 135 -4.18 -4.38 -10.55
C GLU A 135 -4.37 -5.54 -11.56
N ASP A 136 -5.41 -6.35 -11.31
CA ASP A 136 -5.82 -7.50 -12.13
C ASP A 136 -6.74 -7.09 -13.32
N GLY A 137 -7.02 -5.80 -13.46
CA GLY A 137 -7.96 -5.27 -14.45
C GLY A 137 -9.44 -5.39 -14.08
N ASN A 138 -9.75 -5.91 -12.87
CA ASN A 138 -11.10 -6.05 -12.35
C ASN A 138 -11.28 -5.25 -11.05
N LYS A 139 -11.37 -5.93 -9.92
CA LYS A 139 -11.61 -5.29 -8.61
C LYS A 139 -10.59 -5.72 -7.55
N SER A 140 -9.44 -6.25 -7.98
CA SER A 140 -8.39 -6.77 -7.10
C SER A 140 -7.00 -6.49 -7.69
N TYR A 141 -6.01 -7.12 -7.13
CA TYR A 141 -4.62 -7.05 -7.53
C TYR A 141 -4.16 -8.35 -8.17
N ASP A 142 -3.23 -8.25 -9.11
CA ASP A 142 -2.58 -9.40 -9.76
C ASP A 142 -1.47 -9.92 -8.84
N ARG A 143 -1.57 -11.20 -8.49
CA ARG A 143 -0.68 -11.84 -7.53
C ARG A 143 0.78 -11.81 -7.97
N ASP A 144 1.04 -12.10 -9.22
CA ASP A 144 2.41 -12.21 -9.74
C ASP A 144 3.05 -10.82 -9.86
N LYS A 145 2.30 -9.81 -10.27
CA LYS A 145 2.77 -8.42 -10.29
C LYS A 145 3.10 -7.90 -8.89
N VAL A 146 2.27 -8.22 -7.88
CA VAL A 146 2.52 -7.80 -6.50
C VAL A 146 3.73 -8.53 -5.91
N ILE A 147 3.91 -9.83 -6.19
CA ILE A 147 5.11 -10.57 -5.81
C ILE A 147 6.35 -9.98 -6.47
N ALA A 148 6.31 -9.72 -7.79
CA ALA A 148 7.41 -9.11 -8.52
C ALA A 148 7.78 -7.75 -7.93
N PHE A 149 6.79 -6.87 -7.70
CA PHE A 149 7.03 -5.57 -7.06
C PHE A 149 7.80 -5.69 -5.74
N PHE A 150 7.32 -6.54 -4.83
CA PHE A 150 8.00 -6.70 -3.54
C PHE A 150 9.36 -7.41 -3.65
N THR A 151 9.53 -8.31 -4.60
CA THR A 151 10.80 -9.02 -4.79
C THR A 151 11.85 -8.10 -5.41
N ASP A 152 11.50 -7.39 -6.48
CA ASP A 152 12.41 -6.57 -7.28
C ASP A 152 12.93 -5.35 -6.50
N TRP A 153 12.17 -4.88 -5.51
CA TRP A 153 12.52 -3.73 -4.68
C TRP A 153 12.91 -4.11 -3.24
N SER A 154 13.10 -5.41 -2.96
CA SER A 154 13.60 -5.88 -1.65
C SER A 154 15.10 -5.61 -1.49
N PRO A 155 15.64 -5.54 -0.27
CA PRO A 155 17.08 -5.41 -0.05
C PRO A 155 17.91 -6.49 -0.76
N SER A 156 17.39 -7.72 -0.84
CA SER A 156 18.08 -8.81 -1.52
C SER A 156 18.28 -8.57 -3.01
N ALA A 157 17.35 -7.86 -3.68
CA ALA A 157 17.48 -7.51 -5.08
C ALA A 157 18.64 -6.52 -5.35
N PHE A 158 19.16 -5.87 -4.31
CA PHE A 158 20.30 -4.94 -4.42
C PHE A 158 21.62 -5.56 -3.94
N ASP A 159 21.62 -6.84 -3.54
CA ASP A 159 22.86 -7.53 -3.14
C ASP A 159 23.70 -7.88 -4.40
N PRO A 160 24.92 -7.30 -4.55
CA PRO A 160 25.79 -7.57 -5.69
C PRO A 160 26.13 -9.05 -5.86
N LYS A 161 26.04 -9.87 -4.80
CA LYS A 161 26.28 -11.31 -4.86
C LYS A 161 25.28 -12.04 -5.76
N GLN A 162 24.11 -11.47 -5.99
CA GLN A 162 23.09 -12.02 -6.89
C GLN A 162 23.45 -11.87 -8.36
N TYR A 163 24.38 -10.94 -8.70
CA TYR A 163 24.75 -10.54 -10.07
C TYR A 163 26.20 -10.89 -10.40
N LYS A 164 26.75 -11.93 -9.76
CA LYS A 164 28.07 -12.40 -10.15
C LYS A 164 28.05 -12.85 -11.59
N GLU A 165 28.93 -12.27 -12.39
CA GLU A 165 29.17 -12.73 -13.76
C GLU A 165 29.50 -14.22 -13.74
N GLN A 166 28.83 -14.98 -14.60
CA GLN A 166 29.11 -16.41 -14.84
C GLN A 166 30.35 -16.56 -15.65
#